data_2ac0dfbeb3d63cce9991cab1bf6aba61
#
_entry.id   2ac0dfbeb3d63cce9991cab1bf6aba61
#
_cell.length_a   1.000
_cell.length_b   1.000
_cell.length_c   1.000
_cell.angle_alpha   90.00
_cell.angle_beta   90.00
_cell.angle_gamma   90.00
#
_symmetry.space_group_name_H-M   'P 1'
#
loop_
_entity.id
_entity.type
_entity.pdbx_description
1 polymer ?
#
loop_
_entity_poly.entity_id
_entity_poly.type
_entity_poly.pdbx_seq_one_letter_code
_entity_poly.pdbx_strand_id
1 'polypeptide(L)'
;VNVDDLLRDTLREQAAEQPPAGPGFADWVLAVRRRRRTRQLVAAVVATVAVVAVAVGVPQLYSGRSDVRPSGVVDRGNTSAHPGQSPPRELIAAGRTALAAYYIPTKVTVSARESVSERTYWLFDRKTGTYVKAPKWSVVTVAPGMKTAAVLERTLPASRIGLLDLATGEVKRWIQVSHKVGGLSFSDDGRKLVATTYTHNPDAEFHPADPNVGEPDVPSSRTGFYVLDVASGKGSWAGVTIGGQRADGLTTLVNYRQDFALTRDGRYIWAGLPSDEVDKLFYDFTGAEVPAPEDGSKYLVWFVDAGLSPDGEHVAGDFAGQTWTTSSYVIDSATGEKSEVRGQQLLAWADDRSLIAWDIGKGDSGAGKSEFHARLVLVTIGSDKEVPLSGFLGGSTDVSAGRWQPVFATR
;
A
#
# COMPACT_ATOMS: atom_id res chain seq x y z
N VAL A 1 30.41 7.04 -46.46
CA VAL A 1 29.17 7.62 -45.90
C VAL A 1 29.03 7.05 -44.51
N ASN A 2 29.03 7.95 -43.51
CA ASN A 2 28.97 7.55 -42.09
C ASN A 2 27.51 7.20 -41.75
N VAL A 3 27.29 6.05 -41.15
CA VAL A 3 25.94 5.57 -40.77
C VAL A 3 25.24 6.55 -39.83
N ASP A 4 26.00 7.24 -38.99
CA ASP A 4 25.47 8.25 -38.05
C ASP A 4 24.94 9.50 -38.77
N ASP A 5 25.53 9.90 -39.88
CA ASP A 5 25.04 11.02 -40.68
C ASP A 5 23.75 10.67 -41.42
N LEU A 6 23.65 9.44 -41.94
CA LEU A 6 22.44 8.93 -42.60
C LEU A 6 21.28 8.81 -41.63
N LEU A 7 21.55 8.36 -40.41
CA LEU A 7 20.55 8.25 -39.34
C LEU A 7 20.06 9.63 -38.89
N ARG A 8 20.96 10.61 -38.78
CA ARG A 8 20.59 11.99 -38.42
C ARG A 8 19.74 12.66 -39.50
N ASP A 9 20.06 12.43 -40.75
CA ASP A 9 19.30 13.04 -41.85
C ASP A 9 17.92 12.40 -42.00
N THR A 10 17.80 11.07 -41.84
CA THR A 10 16.50 10.37 -41.81
C THR A 10 15.63 10.83 -40.63
N LEU A 11 16.22 11.02 -39.46
CA LEU A 11 15.47 11.51 -38.27
C LEU A 11 15.04 12.98 -38.42
N ARG A 12 15.83 13.82 -39.10
CA ARG A 12 15.45 15.20 -39.44
C ARG A 12 14.33 15.26 -40.45
N GLU A 13 14.36 14.40 -41.44
CA GLU A 13 13.33 14.31 -42.50
C GLU A 13 12.00 13.85 -41.89
N GLN A 14 12.00 12.83 -41.05
CA GLN A 14 10.80 12.39 -40.29
C GLN A 14 10.30 13.46 -39.32
N ALA A 15 11.19 14.21 -38.67
CA ALA A 15 10.78 15.30 -37.76
C ALA A 15 10.17 16.50 -38.53
N ALA A 16 10.56 16.73 -39.77
CA ALA A 16 10.02 17.80 -40.62
C ALA A 16 8.64 17.45 -41.20
N GLU A 17 8.31 16.16 -41.33
CA GLU A 17 7.01 15.68 -41.83
C GLU A 17 5.91 15.64 -40.70
N GLN A 18 6.29 15.81 -39.43
CA GLN A 18 5.30 15.83 -38.37
C GLN A 18 4.67 17.23 -38.25
N PRO A 19 3.33 17.31 -38.13
CA PRO A 19 2.67 18.59 -37.89
C PRO A 19 3.16 19.19 -36.58
N PRO A 20 3.29 20.53 -36.48
CA PRO A 20 3.76 21.18 -35.27
C PRO A 20 2.86 20.79 -34.08
N ALA A 21 3.48 20.42 -32.97
CA ALA A 21 2.78 20.05 -31.75
C ALA A 21 1.82 21.18 -31.33
N GLY A 22 0.54 20.83 -31.17
CA GLY A 22 -0.48 21.79 -30.79
C GLY A 22 -0.21 22.44 -29.43
N PRO A 23 -0.79 23.62 -29.17
CA PRO A 23 -0.68 24.27 -27.86
C PRO A 23 -1.22 23.30 -26.79
N GLY A 24 -0.42 22.99 -25.78
CA GLY A 24 -0.71 21.99 -24.73
C GLY A 24 0.02 20.65 -24.87
N PHE A 25 0.76 20.40 -25.95
CA PHE A 25 1.51 19.14 -26.10
C PHE A 25 2.58 18.96 -25.03
N ALA A 26 3.26 20.03 -24.62
CA ALA A 26 4.24 19.98 -23.54
C ALA A 26 3.57 19.65 -22.19
N ASP A 27 2.41 20.24 -21.93
CA ASP A 27 1.61 19.95 -20.72
C ASP A 27 1.05 18.53 -20.74
N TRP A 28 0.62 18.05 -21.91
CA TRP A 28 0.21 16.66 -22.10
C TRP A 28 1.36 15.68 -21.88
N VAL A 29 2.55 15.93 -22.40
CA VAL A 29 3.75 15.11 -22.18
C VAL A 29 4.16 15.11 -20.70
N LEU A 30 4.06 16.26 -20.03
CA LEU A 30 4.31 16.37 -18.59
C LEU A 30 3.24 15.65 -17.77
N ALA A 31 1.97 15.74 -18.15
CA ALA A 31 0.87 15.00 -17.51
C ALA A 31 1.04 13.48 -17.73
N VAL A 32 1.40 13.03 -18.95
CA VAL A 32 1.70 11.62 -19.24
C VAL A 32 2.94 11.15 -18.45
N ARG A 33 3.97 11.97 -18.30
CA ARG A 33 5.16 11.66 -17.51
C ARG A 33 4.85 11.63 -16.01
N ARG A 34 4.00 12.53 -15.49
CA ARG A 34 3.43 12.47 -14.15
C ARG A 34 2.56 11.23 -13.99
N ARG A 35 1.65 10.95 -14.94
CA ARG A 35 0.84 9.72 -14.98
C ARG A 35 1.72 8.46 -14.96
N ARG A 36 2.82 8.40 -15.71
CA ARG A 36 3.76 7.28 -15.64
C ARG A 36 4.45 7.19 -14.27
N ARG A 37 4.81 8.32 -13.66
CA ARG A 37 5.33 8.34 -12.29
C ARG A 37 4.28 7.90 -11.27
N THR A 38 3.05 8.38 -11.36
CA THR A 38 1.95 7.97 -10.49
C THR A 38 1.55 6.51 -10.74
N ARG A 39 1.53 6.07 -12.00
CA ARG A 39 1.30 4.66 -12.38
C ARG A 39 2.49 3.78 -11.98
N GLN A 40 3.70 4.26 -12.10
CA GLN A 40 4.89 3.60 -11.56
C GLN A 40 4.90 3.60 -10.03
N LEU A 41 4.30 4.57 -9.36
CA LEU A 41 4.11 4.56 -7.90
C LEU A 41 3.02 3.58 -7.46
N VAL A 42 2.00 3.32 -8.25
CA VAL A 42 0.95 2.31 -7.97
C VAL A 42 1.37 0.89 -8.41
N ALA A 43 2.14 0.77 -9.50
CA ALA A 43 2.81 -0.47 -9.93
C ALA A 43 4.25 -0.54 -9.42
N ALA A 44 4.83 0.58 -9.06
CA ALA A 44 6.17 0.82 -8.57
C ALA A 44 6.12 1.65 -7.29
N VAL A 45 5.43 1.19 -6.31
CA VAL A 45 5.98 1.22 -4.96
C VAL A 45 7.21 0.32 -4.97
N VAL A 46 7.95 0.45 -6.08
CA VAL A 46 9.20 -0.22 -6.32
C VAL A 46 9.94 0.58 -7.37
N ALA A 47 10.80 1.45 -6.96
CA ALA A 47 12.00 1.90 -7.67
C ALA A 47 12.53 3.20 -7.08
N THR A 48 13.66 3.23 -6.63
CA THR A 48 15.10 3.10 -6.85
C THR A 48 15.88 3.64 -5.67
N VAL A 49 17.00 3.26 -5.27
CA VAL A 49 18.32 2.82 -5.66
C VAL A 49 19.19 2.44 -4.44
N ALA A 50 19.88 1.40 -4.52
CA ALA A 50 21.15 0.85 -4.06
C ALA A 50 22.04 1.65 -3.05
N VAL A 51 22.90 1.12 -2.25
CA VAL A 51 23.82 -0.03 -2.06
C VAL A 51 24.70 0.20 -0.82
N VAL A 52 25.25 -0.66 -0.10
CA VAL A 52 26.21 -1.73 0.12
C VAL A 52 26.43 -2.05 1.59
N ALA A 53 26.71 -3.31 1.83
CA ALA A 53 26.99 -3.94 3.10
C ALA A 53 28.38 -3.63 3.69
N VAL A 54 28.50 -3.65 5.02
CA VAL A 54 29.65 -4.18 5.74
C VAL A 54 29.16 -4.89 6.99
N ALA A 55 29.54 -6.16 7.10
CA ALA A 55 29.34 -6.98 8.28
C ALA A 55 30.33 -6.58 9.39
N VAL A 56 29.80 -6.31 10.59
CA VAL A 56 30.63 -6.35 11.81
C VAL A 56 29.83 -7.09 12.87
N GLY A 57 30.44 -8.14 13.39
CA GLY A 57 29.90 -8.99 14.43
C GLY A 57 29.74 -8.23 15.76
N VAL A 58 28.68 -8.59 16.47
CA VAL A 58 28.38 -8.07 17.81
C VAL A 58 28.61 -9.19 18.82
N PRO A 59 29.47 -8.99 19.82
CA PRO A 59 29.52 -9.87 21.00
C PRO A 59 28.36 -9.54 21.95
N GLN A 60 27.73 -10.58 22.45
CA GLN A 60 26.76 -10.46 23.55
C GLN A 60 27.49 -10.17 24.85
N LEU A 61 27.05 -9.17 25.57
CA LEU A 61 27.36 -9.01 26.99
C LEU A 61 26.11 -8.61 27.76
N TYR A 62 25.67 -9.48 28.64
CA TYR A 62 24.70 -9.21 29.69
C TYR A 62 25.33 -8.28 30.73
N SER A 63 24.63 -7.24 31.13
CA SER A 63 24.70 -6.67 32.50
C SER A 63 23.54 -5.69 32.71
N GLY A 64 22.75 -5.93 33.73
CA GLY A 64 21.67 -5.06 34.15
C GLY A 64 22.16 -3.78 34.82
N ARG A 65 21.40 -2.70 34.57
CA ARG A 65 21.21 -1.55 35.48
C ARG A 65 20.06 -0.70 34.97
N SER A 66 19.19 -0.31 35.88
CA SER A 66 18.03 0.54 35.63
C SER A 66 18.50 1.96 35.36
N ASP A 67 18.31 2.46 34.15
CA ASP A 67 18.47 3.86 33.82
C ASP A 67 17.13 4.41 33.27
N VAL A 68 16.81 5.61 33.69
CA VAL A 68 15.64 6.38 33.26
C VAL A 68 15.71 6.54 31.74
N ARG A 69 14.76 5.91 31.04
CA ARG A 69 14.68 5.90 29.56
C ARG A 69 14.13 7.22 29.06
N PRO A 70 14.72 7.86 28.05
CA PRO A 70 14.05 8.90 27.27
C PRO A 70 12.82 8.30 26.59
N SER A 71 11.67 8.93 26.76
CA SER A 71 10.43 8.59 26.06
C SER A 71 10.68 8.62 24.55
N GLY A 72 10.52 7.47 23.86
CA GLY A 72 10.62 7.41 22.40
C GLY A 72 11.54 6.36 21.81
N VAL A 73 12.18 5.50 22.62
CA VAL A 73 12.93 4.36 22.10
C VAL A 73 12.05 3.11 22.18
N VAL A 74 11.75 2.51 21.01
CA VAL A 74 11.06 1.22 20.96
C VAL A 74 11.81 0.22 21.82
N ASP A 75 11.10 -0.38 22.77
CA ASP A 75 11.69 -1.41 23.63
C ASP A 75 12.08 -2.61 22.77
N ARG A 76 13.39 -2.89 22.66
CA ARG A 76 13.92 -4.03 21.91
C ARG A 76 13.33 -5.37 22.40
N GLY A 77 12.86 -5.45 23.65
CA GLY A 77 12.16 -6.61 24.19
C GLY A 77 10.79 -6.86 23.54
N ASN A 78 10.23 -5.88 22.81
CA ASN A 78 8.94 -5.98 22.13
C ASN A 78 9.06 -6.06 20.59
N THR A 79 10.24 -6.34 20.07
CA THR A 79 10.52 -6.49 18.64
C THR A 79 10.89 -7.94 18.32
N SER A 80 10.17 -8.54 17.37
CA SER A 80 10.47 -9.84 16.78
C SER A 80 10.95 -9.62 15.35
N ALA A 81 12.19 -9.93 15.06
CA ALA A 81 12.84 -9.63 13.81
C ALA A 81 13.58 -10.86 13.27
N HIS A 82 13.47 -11.10 11.97
CA HIS A 82 14.09 -12.21 11.27
C HIS A 82 14.81 -11.73 10.00
N PRO A 83 15.96 -11.01 10.14
CA PRO A 83 16.63 -10.37 9.00
C PRO A 83 17.17 -11.33 7.94
N GLY A 84 17.21 -12.62 8.22
CA GLY A 84 17.58 -13.67 7.26
C GLY A 84 16.41 -14.33 6.54
N GLN A 85 15.15 -13.85 6.76
CA GLN A 85 13.95 -14.47 6.18
C GLN A 85 13.23 -13.52 5.21
N SER A 86 13.01 -13.97 3.97
CA SER A 86 12.19 -13.29 2.97
C SER A 86 11.69 -14.29 1.92
N PRO A 87 10.38 -14.60 1.84
CA PRO A 87 9.35 -14.15 2.78
C PRO A 87 9.55 -14.66 4.20
N PRO A 88 8.95 -14.01 5.22
CA PRO A 88 9.08 -14.41 6.61
C PRO A 88 8.43 -15.76 6.87
N ARG A 89 9.06 -16.58 7.70
CA ARG A 89 8.53 -17.87 8.18
C ARG A 89 8.00 -17.76 9.61
N GLU A 90 8.60 -16.89 10.39
CA GLU A 90 8.29 -16.64 11.80
C GLU A 90 7.76 -15.22 11.99
N LEU A 91 7.09 -14.97 13.11
CA LEU A 91 6.42 -13.70 13.39
C LEU A 91 7.38 -12.51 13.34
N ILE A 92 7.08 -11.55 12.47
CA ILE A 92 7.67 -10.21 12.51
C ILE A 92 6.74 -9.30 13.30
N ALA A 93 7.28 -8.60 14.29
CA ALA A 93 6.53 -7.65 15.09
C ALA A 93 7.43 -6.53 15.63
N ALA A 94 6.86 -5.34 15.79
CA ALA A 94 7.51 -4.21 16.44
C ALA A 94 6.48 -3.39 17.21
N GLY A 95 6.76 -3.12 18.49
CA GLY A 95 5.84 -2.41 19.36
C GLY A 95 4.47 -3.10 19.42
N ARG A 96 3.42 -2.35 19.12
CA ARG A 96 2.03 -2.81 19.13
C ARG A 96 1.59 -3.49 17.82
N THR A 97 2.44 -3.54 16.81
CA THR A 97 2.09 -4.00 15.46
C THR A 97 2.84 -5.28 15.10
N ALA A 98 2.13 -6.19 14.45
CA ALA A 98 2.70 -7.42 13.94
C ALA A 98 2.27 -7.67 12.49
N LEU A 99 3.10 -8.39 11.74
CA LEU A 99 2.78 -8.93 10.44
C LEU A 99 1.80 -10.10 10.63
N ALA A 100 0.51 -9.83 10.46
CA ALA A 100 -0.54 -10.81 10.71
C ALA A 100 -0.72 -11.80 9.55
N ALA A 101 -0.41 -11.34 8.35
CA ALA A 101 -0.41 -12.13 7.13
C ALA A 101 0.51 -11.48 6.10
N TYR A 102 0.80 -12.20 5.03
CA TYR A 102 1.34 -11.62 3.81
C TYR A 102 0.75 -12.34 2.59
N TYR A 103 0.84 -11.71 1.43
CA TYR A 103 0.43 -12.35 0.18
C TYR A 103 1.49 -12.19 -0.90
N ILE A 104 1.46 -13.09 -1.87
CA ILE A 104 2.27 -13.02 -3.07
C ILE A 104 1.32 -12.84 -4.25
N PRO A 105 1.41 -11.72 -4.99
CA PRO A 105 0.62 -11.50 -6.19
C PRO A 105 1.17 -12.36 -7.34
N THR A 106 0.26 -12.84 -8.19
CA THR A 106 0.59 -13.56 -9.41
C THR A 106 -0.30 -13.03 -10.53
N LYS A 107 0.31 -12.56 -11.61
CA LYS A 107 -0.43 -12.10 -12.78
C LYS A 107 -0.96 -13.28 -13.58
N VAL A 108 -2.28 -13.33 -13.77
CA VAL A 108 -2.99 -14.37 -14.53
C VAL A 108 -3.63 -13.73 -15.74
N THR A 109 -3.28 -14.17 -16.93
CA THR A 109 -3.89 -13.72 -18.19
C THR A 109 -5.29 -14.33 -18.31
N VAL A 110 -6.31 -13.48 -18.38
CA VAL A 110 -7.72 -13.87 -18.57
C VAL A 110 -8.06 -13.87 -20.05
N SER A 111 -7.58 -12.87 -20.78
CA SER A 111 -7.76 -12.74 -22.23
C SER A 111 -6.58 -11.99 -22.86
N ALA A 112 -6.60 -11.79 -24.18
CA ALA A 112 -5.59 -10.97 -24.87
C ALA A 112 -5.55 -9.51 -24.41
N ARG A 113 -6.62 -9.04 -23.73
CA ARG A 113 -6.78 -7.65 -23.28
C ARG A 113 -6.99 -7.50 -21.78
N GLU A 114 -6.91 -8.57 -21.04
CA GLU A 114 -7.17 -8.55 -19.60
C GLU A 114 -6.28 -9.52 -18.86
N SER A 115 -5.70 -9.07 -17.79
CA SER A 115 -5.03 -9.88 -16.78
C SER A 115 -5.54 -9.52 -15.40
N VAL A 116 -5.40 -10.44 -14.45
CA VAL A 116 -5.81 -10.25 -13.07
C VAL A 116 -4.61 -10.52 -12.16
N SER A 117 -4.38 -9.63 -11.20
CA SER A 117 -3.39 -9.85 -10.15
C SER A 117 -4.00 -10.69 -9.02
N GLU A 118 -3.89 -12.02 -9.13
CA GLU A 118 -4.34 -12.93 -8.10
C GLU A 118 -3.42 -12.93 -6.90
N ARG A 119 -3.99 -13.01 -5.68
CA ARG A 119 -3.25 -13.04 -4.43
C ARG A 119 -3.26 -14.43 -3.81
N THR A 120 -2.11 -14.93 -3.42
CA THR A 120 -2.00 -16.09 -2.54
C THR A 120 -1.55 -15.64 -1.18
N TYR A 121 -2.32 -15.92 -0.15
CA TYR A 121 -2.06 -15.49 1.22
C TYR A 121 -1.36 -16.55 2.07
N TRP A 122 -0.58 -16.07 3.04
CA TRP A 122 -0.06 -16.82 4.18
C TRP A 122 -0.49 -16.11 5.45
N LEU A 123 -1.17 -16.83 6.33
CA LEU A 123 -1.69 -16.31 7.59
C LEU A 123 -0.81 -16.78 8.74
N PHE A 124 -0.58 -15.91 9.71
CA PHE A 124 0.16 -16.29 10.90
C PHE A 124 -0.67 -17.25 11.76
N ASP A 125 -0.16 -18.48 11.94
CA ASP A 125 -0.74 -19.46 12.86
C ASP A 125 -0.08 -19.37 14.23
N ARG A 126 -0.87 -18.97 15.23
CA ARG A 126 -0.38 -18.81 16.61
C ARG A 126 0.04 -20.11 17.27
N LYS A 127 -0.44 -21.26 16.80
CA LYS A 127 -0.13 -22.58 17.38
C LYS A 127 1.27 -23.02 16.96
N THR A 128 1.61 -22.82 15.70
CA THR A 128 2.91 -23.20 15.14
C THR A 128 3.95 -22.09 15.22
N GLY A 129 3.52 -20.82 15.42
CA GLY A 129 4.39 -19.66 15.38
C GLY A 129 4.88 -19.30 13.97
N THR A 130 4.25 -19.86 12.92
CA THR A 130 4.69 -19.72 11.53
C THR A 130 3.57 -19.25 10.61
N TYR A 131 3.92 -18.83 9.41
CA TYR A 131 2.93 -18.47 8.39
C TYR A 131 2.52 -19.69 7.58
N VAL A 132 1.20 -19.92 7.49
CA VAL A 132 0.60 -21.06 6.79
C VAL A 132 -0.12 -20.56 5.54
N LYS A 133 0.12 -21.25 4.42
CA LYS A 133 -0.51 -20.93 3.12
C LYS A 133 -2.03 -21.10 3.18
N ALA A 134 -2.74 -20.07 2.73
CA ALA A 134 -4.20 -19.99 2.75
C ALA A 134 -4.77 -19.65 1.34
N PRO A 135 -4.67 -20.58 0.36
CA PRO A 135 -4.96 -20.32 -1.04
C PRO A 135 -6.45 -20.11 -1.34
N LYS A 136 -7.31 -20.33 -0.37
CA LYS A 136 -8.77 -20.16 -0.47
C LYS A 136 -9.19 -18.69 -0.58
N TRP A 137 -8.34 -17.76 -0.13
CA TRP A 137 -8.69 -16.37 0.02
C TRP A 137 -8.04 -15.48 -1.03
N SER A 138 -8.81 -14.53 -1.57
CA SER A 138 -8.33 -13.48 -2.49
C SER A 138 -8.10 -12.15 -1.80
N VAL A 139 -8.80 -11.90 -0.67
CA VAL A 139 -8.61 -10.74 0.19
C VAL A 139 -8.62 -11.20 1.64
N VAL A 140 -7.67 -10.71 2.41
CA VAL A 140 -7.57 -10.92 3.86
C VAL A 140 -7.21 -9.61 4.51
N THR A 141 -7.98 -9.19 5.51
CA THR A 141 -7.61 -8.16 6.48
C THR A 141 -7.76 -8.73 7.88
N VAL A 142 -6.90 -8.32 8.81
CA VAL A 142 -6.86 -8.88 10.17
C VAL A 142 -7.25 -7.81 11.17
N ALA A 143 -8.21 -8.15 12.04
CA ALA A 143 -8.67 -7.26 13.09
C ALA A 143 -7.58 -7.04 14.16
N PRO A 144 -7.57 -5.90 14.85
CA PRO A 144 -6.77 -5.67 16.05
C PRO A 144 -6.92 -6.82 17.05
N GLY A 145 -5.82 -7.19 17.72
CA GLY A 145 -5.72 -8.35 18.59
C GLY A 145 -5.46 -9.67 17.86
N MET A 146 -5.42 -9.67 16.53
CA MET A 146 -5.06 -10.82 15.67
C MET A 146 -5.84 -12.11 16.00
N LYS A 147 -7.13 -11.99 16.38
CA LYS A 147 -8.00 -13.15 16.65
C LYS A 147 -8.92 -13.45 15.48
N THR A 148 -9.33 -12.44 14.75
CA THR A 148 -10.31 -12.53 13.67
C THR A 148 -9.73 -11.90 12.41
N ALA A 149 -9.97 -12.53 11.26
CA ALA A 149 -9.76 -11.92 9.96
C ALA A 149 -11.08 -11.83 9.20
N ALA A 150 -11.23 -10.79 8.38
CA ALA A 150 -12.26 -10.73 7.36
C ALA A 150 -11.67 -11.17 6.03
N VAL A 151 -12.38 -12.05 5.32
CA VAL A 151 -11.87 -12.72 4.12
C VAL A 151 -12.88 -12.72 2.99
N LEU A 152 -12.38 -12.67 1.75
CA LEU A 152 -13.15 -12.92 0.54
C LEU A 152 -12.61 -14.16 -0.16
N GLU A 153 -13.52 -14.95 -0.76
CA GLU A 153 -13.17 -16.11 -1.57
C GLU A 153 -12.50 -15.73 -2.89
N ARG A 154 -11.96 -16.72 -3.60
CA ARG A 154 -11.12 -16.55 -4.80
C ARG A 154 -11.73 -15.68 -5.90
N THR A 155 -13.04 -15.77 -6.11
CA THR A 155 -13.71 -15.00 -7.17
C THR A 155 -14.09 -13.62 -6.69
N LEU A 156 -13.47 -12.59 -7.24
CA LEU A 156 -13.79 -11.20 -6.96
C LEU A 156 -14.61 -10.55 -8.10
N PRO A 157 -15.52 -9.64 -7.75
CA PRO A 157 -15.98 -9.33 -6.40
C PRO A 157 -16.90 -10.42 -5.84
N ALA A 158 -16.82 -10.67 -4.52
CA ALA A 158 -17.51 -11.74 -3.82
C ALA A 158 -18.90 -11.33 -3.32
N SER A 159 -19.86 -12.30 -3.25
CA SER A 159 -21.21 -12.07 -2.75
C SER A 159 -21.36 -12.28 -1.24
N ARG A 160 -20.29 -12.63 -0.55
CA ARG A 160 -20.27 -12.84 0.90
C ARG A 160 -18.90 -12.55 1.50
N ILE A 161 -18.90 -12.18 2.78
CA ILE A 161 -17.70 -11.91 3.57
C ILE A 161 -17.61 -12.97 4.65
N GLY A 162 -16.44 -13.61 4.82
CA GLY A 162 -16.19 -14.55 5.91
C GLY A 162 -15.52 -13.86 7.09
N LEU A 163 -16.00 -14.09 8.31
CA LEU A 163 -15.27 -13.80 9.53
C LEU A 163 -14.55 -15.07 9.99
N LEU A 164 -13.24 -15.08 9.77
CA LEU A 164 -12.35 -16.21 10.02
C LEU A 164 -11.76 -16.10 11.43
N ASP A 165 -11.89 -17.16 12.21
CA ASP A 165 -11.16 -17.29 13.47
C ASP A 165 -9.75 -17.79 13.19
N LEU A 166 -8.76 -16.97 13.52
CA LEU A 166 -7.34 -17.26 13.26
C LEU A 166 -6.76 -18.35 14.17
N ALA A 167 -7.42 -18.66 15.30
CA ALA A 167 -6.97 -19.72 16.19
C ALA A 167 -7.39 -21.11 15.70
N THR A 168 -8.53 -21.20 15.01
CA THR A 168 -9.06 -22.47 14.48
C THR A 168 -8.88 -22.63 12.98
N GLY A 169 -8.72 -21.53 12.24
CA GLY A 169 -8.71 -21.52 10.77
C GLY A 169 -10.11 -21.69 10.17
N GLU A 170 -11.18 -21.58 10.97
CA GLU A 170 -12.57 -21.78 10.54
C GLU A 170 -13.29 -20.44 10.36
N VAL A 171 -14.15 -20.35 9.34
CA VAL A 171 -15.06 -19.22 9.18
C VAL A 171 -16.21 -19.37 10.16
N LYS A 172 -16.24 -18.54 11.19
CA LYS A 172 -17.30 -18.58 12.23
C LYS A 172 -18.62 -17.97 11.73
N ARG A 173 -18.54 -17.07 10.75
CA ARG A 173 -19.73 -16.41 10.19
C ARG A 173 -19.50 -16.04 8.73
N TRP A 174 -20.53 -16.25 7.93
CA TRP A 174 -20.67 -15.68 6.59
C TRP A 174 -21.68 -14.52 6.62
N ILE A 175 -21.30 -13.36 6.11
CA ILE A 175 -22.17 -12.21 5.95
C ILE A 175 -22.51 -12.12 4.45
N GLN A 176 -23.78 -12.33 4.12
CA GLN A 176 -24.28 -12.20 2.75
C GLN A 176 -24.43 -10.71 2.42
N VAL A 177 -24.08 -10.31 1.22
CA VAL A 177 -24.15 -8.93 0.73
C VAL A 177 -24.88 -8.88 -0.61
N SER A 178 -25.70 -7.84 -0.80
CA SER A 178 -26.45 -7.62 -2.06
C SER A 178 -25.58 -6.96 -3.13
N HIS A 179 -24.59 -6.16 -2.74
CA HIS A 179 -23.60 -5.55 -3.63
C HIS A 179 -22.27 -6.26 -3.43
N LYS A 180 -21.69 -6.77 -4.52
CA LYS A 180 -20.49 -7.59 -4.46
C LYS A 180 -19.28 -6.81 -3.95
N VAL A 181 -18.50 -7.45 -3.09
CA VAL A 181 -17.38 -6.86 -2.36
C VAL A 181 -16.03 -7.29 -2.95
N GLY A 182 -15.14 -6.33 -3.14
CA GLY A 182 -13.78 -6.58 -3.62
C GLY A 182 -12.68 -6.13 -2.65
N GLY A 183 -13.00 -5.34 -1.62
CA GLY A 183 -12.05 -4.83 -0.63
C GLY A 183 -12.59 -4.84 0.79
N LEU A 184 -11.70 -4.94 1.78
CA LEU A 184 -12.05 -5.02 3.20
C LEU A 184 -11.06 -4.22 4.04
N SER A 185 -11.56 -3.44 5.02
CA SER A 185 -10.74 -2.69 5.98
C SER A 185 -11.42 -2.66 7.34
N PHE A 186 -10.72 -3.05 8.41
CA PHE A 186 -11.22 -2.89 9.78
C PHE A 186 -11.03 -1.45 10.28
N SER A 187 -11.92 -1.01 11.18
CA SER A 187 -11.65 0.13 12.05
C SER A 187 -10.50 -0.16 13.01
N ASP A 188 -9.84 0.90 13.52
CA ASP A 188 -8.73 0.78 14.46
C ASP A 188 -9.08 0.02 15.75
N ASP A 189 -10.35 0.06 16.18
CA ASP A 189 -10.87 -0.68 17.33
C ASP A 189 -11.38 -2.09 16.97
N GLY A 190 -11.39 -2.46 15.68
CA GLY A 190 -11.85 -3.75 15.17
C GLY A 190 -13.35 -3.99 15.25
N ARG A 191 -14.16 -3.00 15.68
CA ARG A 191 -15.61 -3.17 15.85
C ARG A 191 -16.38 -3.01 14.55
N LYS A 192 -15.86 -2.22 13.62
CA LYS A 192 -16.46 -1.99 12.31
C LYS A 192 -15.60 -2.60 11.21
N LEU A 193 -16.26 -3.03 10.15
CA LEU A 193 -15.63 -3.48 8.91
C LEU A 193 -16.20 -2.67 7.76
N VAL A 194 -15.35 -1.98 7.03
CA VAL A 194 -15.70 -1.37 5.74
C VAL A 194 -15.49 -2.40 4.66
N ALA A 195 -16.50 -2.60 3.81
CA ALA A 195 -16.40 -3.50 2.68
C ALA A 195 -16.69 -2.73 1.39
N THR A 196 -15.67 -2.56 0.57
CA THR A 196 -15.75 -1.82 -0.69
C THR A 196 -16.40 -2.67 -1.77
N THR A 197 -17.41 -2.10 -2.45
CA THR A 197 -18.17 -2.79 -3.50
C THR A 197 -17.70 -2.42 -4.89
N TYR A 198 -17.72 -3.43 -5.80
CA TYR A 198 -17.26 -3.29 -7.18
C TYR A 198 -18.18 -4.04 -8.15
N THR A 199 -18.29 -3.57 -9.38
CA THR A 199 -19.00 -4.29 -10.47
C THR A 199 -18.12 -5.30 -11.16
N HIS A 200 -16.80 -5.05 -11.22
CA HIS A 200 -15.81 -5.92 -11.83
C HIS A 200 -14.68 -6.24 -10.84
N ASN A 201 -13.83 -7.19 -11.18
CA ASN A 201 -12.67 -7.51 -10.35
C ASN A 201 -11.76 -6.27 -10.20
N PRO A 202 -11.55 -5.74 -8.98
CA PRO A 202 -10.74 -4.56 -8.77
C PRO A 202 -9.25 -4.78 -9.04
N ASP A 203 -8.79 -6.02 -9.16
CA ASP A 203 -7.41 -6.38 -9.49
C ASP A 203 -7.24 -6.71 -10.99
N ALA A 204 -8.27 -6.41 -11.81
CA ALA A 204 -8.17 -6.55 -13.27
C ALA A 204 -7.37 -5.39 -13.87
N GLU A 205 -6.44 -5.75 -14.73
CA GLU A 205 -5.64 -4.84 -15.55
C GLU A 205 -6.09 -5.01 -17.02
N PHE A 206 -6.41 -3.90 -17.66
CA PHE A 206 -6.82 -3.90 -19.06
C PHE A 206 -5.69 -3.42 -19.95
N HIS A 207 -5.47 -4.14 -21.06
CA HIS A 207 -4.42 -3.84 -22.01
C HIS A 207 -4.99 -3.28 -23.31
N PRO A 208 -4.35 -2.28 -23.94
CA PRO A 208 -4.79 -1.76 -25.21
C PRO A 208 -4.67 -2.84 -26.32
N ALA A 209 -5.46 -2.71 -27.37
CA ALA A 209 -5.36 -3.60 -28.54
C ALA A 209 -4.04 -3.41 -29.31
N ASP A 210 -3.52 -2.18 -29.30
CA ASP A 210 -2.24 -1.79 -29.87
C ASP A 210 -1.30 -1.42 -28.72
N PRO A 211 -0.14 -2.09 -28.56
CA PRO A 211 0.81 -1.80 -27.49
C PRO A 211 1.44 -0.39 -27.60
N ASN A 212 1.32 0.29 -28.74
CA ASN A 212 1.78 1.67 -28.93
C ASN A 212 0.76 2.71 -28.46
N VAL A 213 -0.47 2.30 -28.19
CA VAL A 213 -1.52 3.16 -27.63
C VAL A 213 -1.43 3.06 -26.09
N GLY A 214 -1.58 4.17 -25.39
CA GLY A 214 -1.61 4.20 -23.93
C GLY A 214 -2.69 3.26 -23.36
N GLU A 215 -2.55 2.90 -22.08
CA GLU A 215 -3.56 2.08 -21.41
C GLU A 215 -4.97 2.67 -21.55
N PRO A 216 -5.99 1.84 -21.80
CA PRO A 216 -7.35 2.33 -22.00
C PRO A 216 -7.87 3.01 -20.73
N ASP A 217 -8.56 4.13 -20.90
CA ASP A 217 -9.33 4.77 -19.82
C ASP A 217 -10.53 3.87 -19.48
N VAL A 218 -10.34 2.97 -18.52
CA VAL A 218 -11.42 2.14 -18.00
C VAL A 218 -11.98 2.81 -16.75
N PRO A 219 -13.26 3.15 -16.72
CA PRO A 219 -13.89 3.73 -15.54
C PRO A 219 -13.72 2.85 -14.32
N SER A 220 -13.59 3.47 -13.14
CA SER A 220 -13.55 2.73 -11.89
C SER A 220 -14.78 1.84 -11.73
N SER A 221 -14.58 0.58 -11.41
CA SER A 221 -15.66 -0.37 -11.14
C SER A 221 -16.20 -0.29 -9.70
N ARG A 222 -15.65 0.60 -8.87
CA ARG A 222 -16.07 0.84 -7.49
C ARG A 222 -17.45 1.49 -7.46
N THR A 223 -18.37 0.97 -6.61
CA THR A 223 -19.77 1.39 -6.56
C THR A 223 -20.20 1.97 -5.22
N GLY A 224 -19.47 1.73 -4.16
CA GLY A 224 -19.81 2.18 -2.82
C GLY A 224 -19.20 1.28 -1.76
N PHE A 225 -19.76 1.31 -0.57
CA PHE A 225 -19.25 0.57 0.58
C PHE A 225 -20.35 0.12 1.53
N TYR A 226 -20.06 -0.94 2.28
CA TYR A 226 -20.78 -1.29 3.50
C TYR A 226 -20.00 -0.79 4.71
N VAL A 227 -20.72 -0.38 5.75
CA VAL A 227 -20.18 -0.26 7.12
C VAL A 227 -20.89 -1.30 7.96
N LEU A 228 -20.15 -2.34 8.37
CA LEU A 228 -20.67 -3.49 9.08
C LEU A 228 -20.19 -3.48 10.52
N ASP A 229 -21.08 -3.78 11.46
CA ASP A 229 -20.71 -4.12 12.82
C ASP A 229 -20.20 -5.56 12.87
N VAL A 230 -18.98 -5.77 13.32
CA VAL A 230 -18.30 -7.08 13.28
C VAL A 230 -18.98 -8.10 14.19
N ALA A 231 -19.48 -7.67 15.33
CA ALA A 231 -20.09 -8.58 16.32
C ALA A 231 -21.43 -9.14 15.83
N SER A 232 -22.28 -8.29 15.24
CA SER A 232 -23.60 -8.71 14.73
C SER A 232 -23.56 -9.14 13.25
N GLY A 233 -22.58 -8.71 12.47
CA GLY A 233 -22.53 -8.88 11.02
C GLY A 233 -23.56 -8.03 10.26
N LYS A 234 -24.20 -7.05 10.94
CA LYS A 234 -25.21 -6.17 10.37
C LYS A 234 -24.61 -4.84 9.97
N GLY A 235 -25.18 -4.18 8.97
CA GLY A 235 -24.79 -2.86 8.53
C GLY A 235 -25.56 -2.40 7.32
N SER A 236 -25.22 -1.22 6.82
CA SER A 236 -25.86 -0.59 5.66
C SER A 236 -24.87 -0.43 4.51
N TRP A 237 -25.40 -0.47 3.30
CA TRP A 237 -24.67 -0.11 2.10
C TRP A 237 -24.94 1.33 1.73
N ALA A 238 -23.89 2.04 1.29
CA ALA A 238 -23.97 3.37 0.73
C ALA A 238 -23.35 3.36 -0.67
N GLY A 239 -24.11 3.85 -1.64
CA GLY A 239 -23.63 4.05 -3.01
C GLY A 239 -22.80 5.32 -3.09
N VAL A 240 -21.67 5.25 -3.82
CA VAL A 240 -20.85 6.41 -4.10
C VAL A 240 -20.66 6.52 -5.59
N THR A 241 -21.06 7.66 -6.15
CA THR A 241 -20.82 7.94 -7.57
C THR A 241 -19.35 8.32 -7.76
N ILE A 242 -18.58 7.39 -8.29
CA ILE A 242 -17.17 7.61 -8.63
C ILE A 242 -17.06 7.38 -10.13
N GLY A 243 -16.73 8.43 -10.85
CA GLY A 243 -16.56 8.32 -12.29
C GLY A 243 -17.68 9.01 -13.07
N GLY A 244 -17.31 9.53 -14.17
CA GLY A 244 -17.95 10.53 -14.96
C GLY A 244 -17.14 11.82 -14.86
N GLN A 245 -17.26 12.69 -15.80
CA GLN A 245 -16.74 14.04 -15.61
C GLN A 245 -17.41 14.62 -14.37
N ARG A 246 -16.65 14.81 -13.31
CA ARG A 246 -17.07 15.65 -12.21
C ARG A 246 -17.39 17.02 -12.77
N ALA A 247 -18.27 17.77 -12.08
CA ALA A 247 -18.61 19.14 -12.48
C ALA A 247 -17.38 20.07 -12.58
N ASP A 248 -16.26 19.67 -11.95
CA ASP A 248 -14.94 20.32 -11.98
C ASP A 248 -14.04 19.85 -13.14
N GLY A 249 -14.52 18.98 -14.03
CA GLY A 249 -13.74 18.46 -15.16
C GLY A 249 -12.76 17.35 -14.85
N LEU A 250 -12.66 16.93 -13.59
CA LEU A 250 -11.79 15.83 -13.18
C LEU A 250 -12.32 14.49 -13.72
N THR A 251 -11.57 13.87 -14.59
CA THR A 251 -11.81 12.50 -15.00
C THR A 251 -11.21 11.56 -13.99
N THR A 252 -12.04 10.76 -13.31
CA THR A 252 -11.51 9.68 -12.46
C THR A 252 -10.82 8.65 -13.34
N LEU A 253 -9.51 8.73 -13.29
CA LEU A 253 -8.65 7.89 -14.10
C LEU A 253 -8.53 6.52 -13.44
N VAL A 254 -8.86 5.52 -14.25
CA VAL A 254 -8.39 4.15 -14.17
C VAL A 254 -9.02 3.25 -13.11
N ASN A 255 -9.27 2.02 -13.52
CA ASN A 255 -9.71 0.91 -12.68
C ASN A 255 -8.60 0.44 -11.72
N TYR A 256 -8.05 1.34 -10.90
CA TYR A 256 -7.20 0.94 -9.79
C TYR A 256 -8.04 0.53 -8.59
N ARG A 257 -7.59 -0.50 -7.90
CA ARG A 257 -8.12 -0.83 -6.59
C ARG A 257 -7.93 0.37 -5.64
N GLN A 258 -9.03 0.89 -5.14
CA GLN A 258 -9.07 1.99 -4.17
C GLN A 258 -10.12 1.66 -3.14
N ASP A 259 -9.73 0.86 -2.16
CA ASP A 259 -10.65 0.41 -1.14
C ASP A 259 -10.98 1.57 -0.18
N PHE A 260 -12.23 1.60 0.28
CA PHE A 260 -12.66 2.52 1.31
C PHE A 260 -12.15 2.08 2.68
N ALA A 261 -11.79 3.05 3.51
CA ALA A 261 -11.42 2.84 4.89
C ALA A 261 -12.12 3.86 5.81
N LEU A 262 -12.22 3.56 7.09
CA LEU A 262 -12.64 4.51 8.11
C LEU A 262 -11.52 5.49 8.40
N THR A 263 -11.89 6.75 8.67
CA THR A 263 -10.98 7.66 9.39
C THR A 263 -10.71 7.09 10.78
N ARG A 264 -9.59 7.48 11.38
CA ARG A 264 -9.17 6.94 12.67
C ARG A 264 -10.22 7.14 13.78
N ASP A 265 -10.89 8.29 13.79
CA ASP A 265 -11.97 8.57 14.74
C ASP A 265 -13.27 7.80 14.45
N GLY A 266 -13.32 7.07 13.34
CA GLY A 266 -14.43 6.23 12.92
C GLY A 266 -15.70 6.99 12.52
N ARG A 267 -15.60 8.30 12.23
CA ARG A 267 -16.75 9.15 11.87
C ARG A 267 -16.98 9.27 10.38
N TYR A 268 -15.93 9.14 9.57
CA TYR A 268 -15.99 9.29 8.12
C TYR A 268 -15.40 8.07 7.41
N ILE A 269 -15.79 7.92 6.18
CA ILE A 269 -15.16 7.00 5.22
C ILE A 269 -14.28 7.82 4.30
N TRP A 270 -13.12 7.29 3.95
CA TRP A 270 -12.26 7.92 2.96
C TRP A 270 -11.76 6.91 1.94
N ALA A 271 -11.37 7.39 0.78
CA ALA A 271 -10.70 6.62 -0.24
C ALA A 271 -9.75 7.49 -1.04
N GLY A 272 -8.69 6.89 -1.53
CA GLY A 272 -7.80 7.50 -2.49
C GLY A 272 -8.52 7.84 -3.80
N LEU A 273 -8.09 8.91 -4.42
CA LEU A 273 -8.46 9.30 -5.77
C LEU A 273 -7.18 9.72 -6.49
N PRO A 274 -6.59 8.83 -7.30
CA PRO A 274 -5.37 9.19 -8.04
C PRO A 274 -5.71 10.22 -9.12
N SER A 275 -5.64 11.48 -8.77
CA SER A 275 -5.75 12.60 -9.68
C SER A 275 -4.66 13.64 -9.38
N ASP A 276 -4.38 14.52 -10.31
CA ASP A 276 -3.35 15.55 -10.13
C ASP A 276 -3.80 16.66 -9.14
N GLU A 277 -5.10 16.82 -8.91
CA GLU A 277 -5.65 17.91 -8.10
C GLU A 277 -6.22 17.42 -6.76
N VAL A 278 -6.81 16.22 -6.73
CA VAL A 278 -7.43 15.64 -5.54
C VAL A 278 -6.89 14.23 -5.34
N ASP A 279 -6.20 14.00 -4.23
CA ASP A 279 -5.59 12.70 -3.94
C ASP A 279 -6.48 11.77 -3.09
N LYS A 280 -7.57 12.31 -2.48
CA LYS A 280 -8.51 11.58 -1.62
C LYS A 280 -9.85 12.29 -1.52
N LEU A 281 -10.88 11.53 -1.17
CA LEU A 281 -12.23 12.01 -0.89
C LEU A 281 -12.72 11.43 0.44
N PHE A 282 -13.58 12.20 1.12
CA PHE A 282 -14.21 11.82 2.37
C PHE A 282 -15.72 11.75 2.20
N TYR A 283 -16.35 10.82 2.93
CA TYR A 283 -17.79 10.55 2.84
C TYR A 283 -18.36 10.33 4.23
N ASP A 284 -19.61 10.70 4.41
CA ASP A 284 -20.38 10.22 5.54
C ASP A 284 -20.87 8.77 5.33
N PHE A 285 -21.55 8.19 6.32
CA PHE A 285 -22.04 6.80 6.21
C PHE A 285 -23.22 6.62 5.27
N THR A 286 -23.77 7.71 4.70
CA THR A 286 -24.79 7.66 3.65
C THR A 286 -24.17 7.64 2.25
N GLY A 287 -22.85 7.84 2.14
CA GLY A 287 -22.12 7.95 0.89
C GLY A 287 -22.09 9.36 0.31
N ALA A 288 -22.59 10.35 1.05
CA ALA A 288 -22.47 11.75 0.66
C ALA A 288 -21.03 12.24 0.87
N GLU A 289 -20.47 12.91 -0.13
CA GLU A 289 -19.15 13.53 -0.04
C GLU A 289 -19.18 14.66 0.99
N VAL A 290 -18.15 14.70 1.84
CA VAL A 290 -17.98 15.72 2.89
C VAL A 290 -16.60 16.36 2.78
N PRO A 291 -16.43 17.58 3.28
CA PRO A 291 -15.11 18.21 3.37
C PRO A 291 -14.13 17.34 4.18
N ALA A 292 -12.83 17.46 3.87
CA ALA A 292 -11.80 16.81 4.66
C ALA A 292 -11.92 17.21 6.13
N PRO A 293 -11.84 16.24 7.08
CA PRO A 293 -11.83 16.55 8.50
C PRO A 293 -10.67 17.50 8.85
N GLU A 294 -10.88 18.36 9.85
CA GLU A 294 -9.86 19.31 10.31
C GLU A 294 -8.72 18.64 11.09
N ASP A 295 -8.86 17.38 11.41
CA ASP A 295 -7.80 16.59 12.06
C ASP A 295 -6.71 16.15 11.06
N GLY A 296 -5.78 15.34 11.51
CA GLY A 296 -4.69 14.80 10.69
C GLY A 296 -5.14 14.04 9.44
N SER A 297 -6.41 13.64 9.32
CA SER A 297 -6.95 12.91 8.16
C SER A 297 -6.80 13.70 6.87
N LYS A 298 -6.77 15.03 6.92
CA LYS A 298 -6.53 15.89 5.76
C LYS A 298 -5.15 15.67 5.11
N TYR A 299 -4.20 15.12 5.84
CA TYR A 299 -2.84 14.81 5.37
C TYR A 299 -2.64 13.36 4.93
N LEU A 300 -3.67 12.49 5.03
CA LEU A 300 -3.58 11.12 4.54
C LEU A 300 -3.16 11.09 3.07
N VAL A 301 -2.33 10.14 2.71
CA VAL A 301 -1.87 9.91 1.34
C VAL A 301 -2.40 8.56 0.88
N TRP A 302 -3.05 8.51 -0.27
CA TRP A 302 -3.82 7.35 -0.72
C TRP A 302 -2.98 6.07 -0.95
N PHE A 303 -1.68 6.20 -1.12
CA PHE A 303 -0.75 5.07 -1.33
C PHE A 303 0.16 4.81 -0.12
N VAL A 304 -0.10 5.43 1.04
CA VAL A 304 0.67 5.24 2.27
C VAL A 304 -0.19 4.53 3.30
N ASP A 305 0.12 3.27 3.57
CA ASP A 305 -0.70 2.39 4.39
C ASP A 305 -0.72 2.77 5.89
N ALA A 306 0.36 3.38 6.39
CA ALA A 306 0.51 3.66 7.82
C ALA A 306 -0.51 4.67 8.37
N GLY A 307 -0.96 5.64 7.57
CA GLY A 307 -1.94 6.64 8.00
C GLY A 307 -1.52 7.44 9.23
N LEU A 308 -2.47 7.70 10.15
CA LEU A 308 -2.22 8.42 11.41
C LEU A 308 -1.52 7.53 12.44
N SER A 309 -0.65 8.16 13.25
CA SER A 309 -0.01 7.53 14.42
C SER A 309 -1.03 7.14 15.49
N PRO A 310 -0.71 6.21 16.41
CA PRO A 310 -1.61 5.77 17.45
C PRO A 310 -2.16 6.87 18.36
N ASP A 311 -1.39 7.91 18.65
CA ASP A 311 -1.81 9.11 19.40
C ASP A 311 -2.55 10.14 18.51
N GLY A 312 -2.46 10.02 17.17
CA GLY A 312 -3.04 10.97 16.21
C GLY A 312 -2.20 12.22 15.98
N GLU A 313 -1.02 12.34 16.59
CA GLU A 313 -0.16 13.52 16.47
C GLU A 313 0.62 13.57 15.16
N HIS A 314 0.81 12.42 14.50
CA HIS A 314 1.59 12.32 13.27
C HIS A 314 0.83 11.59 12.15
N VAL A 315 1.13 11.95 10.91
CA VAL A 315 0.62 11.27 9.71
C VAL A 315 1.79 10.80 8.86
N ALA A 316 1.76 9.54 8.46
CA ALA A 316 2.70 9.01 7.48
C ALA A 316 2.42 9.63 6.11
N GLY A 317 3.41 10.30 5.55
CA GLY A 317 3.30 11.07 4.32
C GLY A 317 4.04 10.45 3.14
N ASP A 318 4.12 11.23 2.07
CA ASP A 318 4.72 10.89 0.79
C ASP A 318 6.26 10.82 0.86
N PHE A 319 6.89 10.44 -0.25
CA PHE A 319 8.33 10.40 -0.43
C PHE A 319 8.99 11.76 -0.18
N ALA A 320 10.13 11.74 0.51
CA ALA A 320 10.94 12.91 0.78
C ALA A 320 12.21 12.96 -0.09
N GLY A 321 13.13 12.02 0.09
CA GLY A 321 14.33 11.86 -0.74
C GLY A 321 15.35 12.99 -0.61
N GLN A 322 15.34 13.75 0.50
CA GLN A 322 16.24 14.87 0.71
C GLN A 322 17.48 14.49 1.54
N THR A 323 17.25 13.88 2.70
CA THR A 323 18.33 13.50 3.63
C THR A 323 18.89 12.10 3.31
N TRP A 324 18.02 11.19 2.88
CA TRP A 324 18.38 9.82 2.52
C TRP A 324 17.90 9.50 1.11
N THR A 325 18.58 8.59 0.44
CA THR A 325 18.22 8.12 -0.91
C THR A 325 16.79 7.55 -0.94
N THR A 326 16.38 6.90 0.16
CA THR A 326 15.02 6.44 0.38
C THR A 326 14.52 6.94 1.70
N SER A 327 13.54 7.83 1.65
CA SER A 327 12.91 8.45 2.80
C SER A 327 11.51 8.90 2.47
N SER A 328 10.72 9.08 3.51
CA SER A 328 9.35 9.56 3.44
C SER A 328 9.14 10.65 4.50
N TYR A 329 8.13 11.48 4.30
CA TYR A 329 7.74 12.46 5.29
C TYR A 329 6.86 11.84 6.37
N VAL A 330 7.04 12.32 7.60
CA VAL A 330 6.05 12.27 8.66
C VAL A 330 5.60 13.69 8.93
N ILE A 331 4.28 13.89 8.95
CA ILE A 331 3.64 15.20 9.03
C ILE A 331 3.05 15.34 10.42
N ASP A 332 3.34 16.43 11.12
CA ASP A 332 2.64 16.81 12.34
C ASP A 332 1.18 17.14 12.01
N SER A 333 0.24 16.48 12.67
CA SER A 333 -1.18 16.54 12.33
C SER A 333 -1.81 17.89 12.65
N ALA A 334 -1.27 18.63 13.61
CA ALA A 334 -1.77 19.94 14.03
C ALA A 334 -1.20 21.08 13.18
N THR A 335 0.12 21.05 12.92
CA THR A 335 0.84 22.14 12.26
C THR A 335 1.04 21.92 10.77
N GLY A 336 1.05 20.67 10.30
CA GLY A 336 1.43 20.30 8.94
C GLY A 336 2.94 20.30 8.69
N GLU A 337 3.76 20.50 9.75
CA GLU A 337 5.21 20.45 9.64
C GLU A 337 5.67 19.06 9.24
N LYS A 338 6.63 19.01 8.30
CA LYS A 338 7.15 17.76 7.74
C LYS A 338 8.51 17.42 8.33
N SER A 339 8.61 16.24 8.91
CA SER A 339 9.88 15.63 9.31
C SER A 339 10.21 14.47 8.38
N GLU A 340 11.49 14.29 8.04
CA GLU A 340 11.92 13.20 7.18
C GLU A 340 12.31 11.98 8.02
N VAL A 341 11.87 10.79 7.62
CA VAL A 341 12.26 9.50 8.19
C VAL A 341 12.77 8.58 7.08
N ARG A 342 13.63 7.64 7.44
CA ARG A 342 14.10 6.63 6.50
C ARG A 342 12.97 5.69 6.08
N GLY A 343 13.11 5.12 4.89
CA GLY A 343 12.16 4.20 4.28
C GLY A 343 11.45 4.81 3.08
N GLN A 344 11.34 4.03 2.03
CA GLN A 344 10.68 4.48 0.79
C GLN A 344 9.15 4.35 0.85
N GLN A 345 8.62 3.58 1.79
CA GLN A 345 7.18 3.42 2.02
C GLN A 345 6.92 3.11 3.49
N LEU A 346 6.09 3.93 4.10
CA LEU A 346 5.65 3.77 5.48
C LEU A 346 4.41 2.88 5.53
N LEU A 347 4.51 1.74 6.19
CA LEU A 347 3.51 0.66 6.12
C LEU A 347 2.61 0.57 7.35
N ALA A 348 3.18 0.74 8.53
CA ALA A 348 2.42 0.65 9.78
C ALA A 348 3.17 1.33 10.94
N TRP A 349 2.43 1.90 11.87
CA TRP A 349 2.97 2.42 13.12
C TRP A 349 3.25 1.29 14.11
N ALA A 350 4.48 1.23 14.62
CA ALA A 350 4.86 0.32 15.70
C ALA A 350 4.49 0.89 17.07
N ASP A 351 4.64 2.20 17.21
CA ASP A 351 4.20 3.04 18.34
C ASP A 351 3.97 4.48 17.84
N ASP A 352 3.86 5.46 18.73
CA ASP A 352 3.54 6.85 18.39
C ASP A 352 4.66 7.56 17.60
N ARG A 353 5.87 7.02 17.61
CA ARG A 353 7.05 7.63 16.98
C ARG A 353 7.85 6.69 16.07
N SER A 354 7.47 5.43 15.99
CA SER A 354 8.23 4.44 15.22
C SER A 354 7.32 3.74 14.22
N LEU A 355 7.86 3.50 13.01
CA LEU A 355 7.13 2.91 11.90
C LEU A 355 7.86 1.68 11.36
N ILE A 356 7.09 0.76 10.85
CA ILE A 356 7.56 -0.30 9.96
C ILE A 356 7.49 0.24 8.53
N ALA A 357 8.61 0.13 7.81
CA ALA A 357 8.75 0.66 6.45
C ALA A 357 9.47 -0.34 5.55
N TRP A 358 9.24 -0.23 4.24
CA TRP A 358 10.17 -0.77 3.26
C TRP A 358 11.39 0.14 3.16
N ASP A 359 12.60 -0.44 3.18
CA ASP A 359 13.84 0.28 2.92
C ASP A 359 14.80 -0.57 2.09
N ILE A 360 15.46 0.04 1.14
CA ILE A 360 16.45 -0.61 0.27
C ILE A 360 17.85 -0.66 0.89
N GLY A 361 18.03 -0.10 2.08
CA GLY A 361 19.30 -0.07 2.82
C GLY A 361 20.20 1.10 2.41
N LYS A 362 21.29 1.25 3.18
CA LYS A 362 22.37 2.18 2.85
C LYS A 362 23.22 1.58 1.73
N GLY A 363 23.45 2.33 0.66
CA GLY A 363 24.41 1.87 -0.29
C GLY A 363 24.57 2.73 -1.53
N ASP A 364 25.73 2.63 -2.13
CA ASP A 364 26.05 3.27 -3.38
C ASP A 364 25.04 2.90 -4.46
N SER A 365 24.64 3.89 -5.25
CA SER A 365 23.91 3.78 -6.50
C SER A 365 24.67 3.00 -7.59
N GLY A 366 25.36 1.92 -7.18
CA GLY A 366 26.09 1.04 -8.09
C GLY A 366 25.15 0.27 -9.01
N ALA A 367 25.42 0.30 -10.28
CA ALA A 367 24.72 -0.44 -11.33
C ALA A 367 24.48 -1.90 -10.90
N GLY A 368 23.22 -2.32 -10.79
CA GLY A 368 22.82 -3.72 -10.62
C GLY A 368 21.94 -4.06 -9.43
N LYS A 369 21.65 -3.14 -8.50
CA LYS A 369 20.63 -3.40 -7.46
C LYS A 369 19.32 -2.73 -7.83
N SER A 370 18.34 -3.56 -8.08
CA SER A 370 16.98 -3.17 -8.39
C SER A 370 16.38 -2.41 -7.19
N GLU A 371 15.69 -1.33 -7.49
CA GLU A 371 14.75 -0.62 -6.63
C GLU A 371 13.76 -1.52 -5.89
N PHE A 372 13.63 -2.75 -6.34
CA PHE A 372 12.78 -3.79 -5.82
C PHE A 372 13.45 -4.61 -4.72
N HIS A 373 14.71 -4.35 -4.40
CA HIS A 373 15.46 -5.06 -3.38
C HIS A 373 15.29 -4.39 -2.02
N ALA A 374 14.04 -4.34 -1.51
CA ALA A 374 13.70 -3.78 -0.22
C ALA A 374 13.56 -4.85 0.87
N ARG A 375 13.67 -4.44 2.13
CA ARG A 375 13.38 -5.25 3.32
C ARG A 375 12.53 -4.46 4.30
N LEU A 376 11.81 -5.14 5.18
CA LEU A 376 11.15 -4.46 6.29
C LEU A 376 12.18 -3.98 7.31
N VAL A 377 12.03 -2.73 7.71
CA VAL A 377 12.81 -2.10 8.77
C VAL A 377 11.89 -1.41 9.78
N LEU A 378 12.35 -1.27 11.01
CA LEU A 378 11.77 -0.37 12.00
C LEU A 378 12.59 0.92 12.00
N VAL A 379 11.92 2.05 11.82
CA VAL A 379 12.49 3.39 11.82
C VAL A 379 11.80 4.26 12.86
N THR A 380 12.49 5.27 13.37
CA THR A 380 11.96 6.16 14.42
C THR A 380 12.15 7.62 14.01
N ILE A 381 11.15 8.45 14.24
CA ILE A 381 11.18 9.89 13.98
C ILE A 381 12.36 10.51 14.73
N GLY A 382 13.16 11.33 14.02
CA GLY A 382 14.34 12.00 14.59
C GLY A 382 15.54 11.07 14.81
N SER A 383 15.55 9.85 14.24
CA SER A 383 16.68 8.92 14.31
C SER A 383 17.11 8.49 12.91
N ASP A 384 18.42 8.39 12.71
CA ASP A 384 19.04 7.84 11.50
C ASP A 384 19.22 6.31 11.55
N LYS A 385 18.83 5.69 12.67
CA LYS A 385 19.00 4.25 12.91
C LYS A 385 17.81 3.47 12.38
N GLU A 386 18.09 2.36 11.72
CA GLU A 386 17.13 1.35 11.31
C GLU A 386 17.36 0.03 12.01
N VAL A 387 16.30 -0.71 12.29
CA VAL A 387 16.37 -2.09 12.77
C VAL A 387 15.78 -2.99 11.69
N PRO A 388 16.59 -3.85 11.03
CA PRO A 388 16.08 -4.79 10.05
C PRO A 388 15.10 -5.79 10.67
N LEU A 389 13.90 -5.91 10.11
CA LEU A 389 12.87 -6.83 10.57
C LEU A 389 12.76 -8.08 9.69
N SER A 390 13.04 -7.95 8.37
CA SER A 390 13.05 -9.07 7.42
C SER A 390 14.35 -9.13 6.62
N GLY A 391 14.53 -10.20 5.86
CA GLY A 391 15.47 -10.24 4.76
C GLY A 391 14.99 -9.43 3.57
N PHE A 392 15.86 -9.21 2.61
CA PHE A 392 15.54 -8.49 1.38
C PHE A 392 14.59 -9.29 0.48
N LEU A 393 13.70 -8.60 -0.20
CA LEU A 393 12.90 -9.16 -1.28
C LEU A 393 13.80 -9.71 -2.38
N GLY A 394 13.39 -10.78 -3.03
CA GLY A 394 14.12 -11.34 -4.17
C GLY A 394 14.29 -10.33 -5.31
N GLY A 395 15.44 -10.37 -5.96
CA GLY A 395 15.85 -9.41 -6.97
C GLY A 395 15.20 -9.61 -8.34
N SER A 396 13.88 -9.49 -8.45
CA SER A 396 13.21 -9.39 -9.76
C SER A 396 13.00 -7.93 -10.11
N THR A 397 13.22 -7.55 -11.38
CA THR A 397 12.84 -6.24 -11.93
C THR A 397 11.34 -6.14 -12.20
N ASP A 398 10.62 -7.26 -12.18
CA ASP A 398 9.18 -7.31 -12.31
C ASP A 398 8.51 -7.13 -10.94
N VAL A 399 7.76 -6.05 -10.78
CA VAL A 399 7.01 -5.69 -9.57
C VAL A 399 6.06 -6.78 -9.11
N SER A 400 5.48 -7.53 -10.06
CA SER A 400 4.50 -8.57 -9.82
C SER A 400 5.11 -9.97 -9.57
N ALA A 401 6.39 -10.15 -9.85
CA ALA A 401 7.01 -11.47 -9.87
C ALA A 401 7.38 -11.99 -8.48
N GLY A 402 6.42 -12.55 -7.79
CA GLY A 402 6.64 -13.39 -6.60
C GLY A 402 7.04 -12.62 -5.33
N ARG A 403 6.89 -11.31 -5.29
CA ARG A 403 7.24 -10.47 -4.14
C ARG A 403 6.10 -10.48 -3.13
N TRP A 404 6.42 -10.80 -1.91
CA TRP A 404 5.43 -10.77 -0.86
C TRP A 404 5.09 -9.35 -0.39
N GLN A 405 3.81 -9.15 -0.05
CA GLN A 405 3.24 -7.90 0.43
C GLN A 405 2.69 -8.11 1.85
N PRO A 406 2.99 -7.24 2.80
CA PRO A 406 2.59 -7.41 4.19
C PRO A 406 1.13 -7.05 4.43
N VAL A 407 0.54 -7.69 5.45
CA VAL A 407 -0.74 -7.31 6.06
C VAL A 407 -0.48 -7.18 7.56
N PHE A 408 -0.45 -5.96 8.04
CA PHE A 408 -0.22 -5.65 9.45
C PHE A 408 -1.51 -5.60 10.25
N ALA A 409 -1.41 -5.93 11.53
CA ALA A 409 -2.48 -5.72 12.51
C ALA A 409 -1.87 -5.34 13.87
N THR A 410 -2.64 -4.61 14.67
CA THR A 410 -2.31 -4.36 16.07
C THR A 410 -2.46 -5.67 16.85
N ARG A 411 -1.47 -5.99 17.72
CA ARG A 411 -1.42 -7.19 18.54
C ARG A 411 -1.80 -6.93 20.00
#